data_d049544dec2368bef787efbb1bcd1132
#
_entry.id   d049544dec2368bef787efbb1bcd1132
#
_cell.length_a   1.000
_cell.length_b   1.000
_cell.length_c   1.000
_cell.angle_alpha   90.00
_cell.angle_beta   90.00
_cell.angle_gamma   90.00
#
_symmetry.space_group_name_H-M   'P 1'
#
loop_
_entity.id
_entity.type
_entity.pdbx_description
1 polymer ?
#
loop_
_entity_poly.entity_id
_entity_poly.type
_entity_poly.pdbx_seq_one_letter_code
_entity_poly.pdbx_strand_id
1 'polypeptide(L)'
;MNDKGNETPLGDSLAEKRSLVVEALRYIQRFSGTCAVIKYGGAAMIDSALKASFAQDLVLLQSAGLRPIIVHGGGPEISRTLDRMGQTSEFFEGQRITGEEDVRIVEMVLTGRVNTEIVGRLNVLGAMAIGLSGKDARLLRAKKIEPLPGKRDLGFVGEIESVNTDFLQLLLDKNICLLYTSPSPRD
;
A
#
# COMPACT_ATOMS: atom_id res chain seq x y z
N MET A 1 -38.64 24.24 42.33
CA MET A 1 -38.21 23.55 41.11
C MET A 1 -36.75 23.89 40.91
N ASN A 2 -35.85 23.04 41.35
CA ASN A 2 -34.40 23.23 41.23
C ASN A 2 -33.91 22.53 39.96
N ASP A 3 -33.57 23.32 38.98
CA ASP A 3 -32.85 22.90 37.79
C ASP A 3 -31.37 22.74 38.19
N LYS A 4 -30.95 21.50 38.43
CA LYS A 4 -29.53 21.17 38.59
C LYS A 4 -28.98 20.98 37.19
N GLY A 5 -28.41 22.03 36.62
CA GLY A 5 -27.61 21.99 35.43
C GLY A 5 -26.50 20.94 35.62
N ASN A 6 -26.51 19.96 34.76
CA ASN A 6 -25.48 18.92 34.64
C ASN A 6 -24.26 19.54 33.95
N GLU A 7 -23.45 20.29 34.71
CA GLU A 7 -22.14 20.76 34.27
C GLU A 7 -21.18 19.60 34.35
N THR A 8 -20.92 18.93 33.20
CA THR A 8 -19.80 18.05 33.05
C THR A 8 -18.52 18.86 33.28
N PRO A 9 -17.63 18.48 34.20
CA PRO A 9 -16.47 19.31 34.52
C PRO A 9 -15.56 19.45 33.31
N LEU A 10 -15.47 20.62 32.73
CA LEU A 10 -14.59 20.97 31.61
C LEU A 10 -13.10 20.62 31.90
N GLY A 11 -12.72 20.53 33.19
CA GLY A 11 -11.37 20.25 33.65
C GLY A 11 -10.86 18.85 33.33
N ASP A 12 -11.70 17.82 33.55
CA ASP A 12 -11.29 16.42 33.28
C ASP A 12 -11.13 16.17 31.79
N SER A 13 -12.00 16.74 30.95
CA SER A 13 -11.91 16.66 29.50
C SER A 13 -10.64 17.31 28.93
N LEU A 14 -10.14 18.39 29.51
CA LEU A 14 -8.92 19.08 29.09
C LEU A 14 -7.66 18.33 29.52
N ALA A 15 -7.64 17.76 30.71
CA ALA A 15 -6.53 16.94 31.22
C ALA A 15 -6.36 15.65 30.41
N GLU A 16 -7.47 14.97 30.10
CA GLU A 16 -7.48 13.80 29.23
C GLU A 16 -6.97 14.10 27.82
N LYS A 17 -7.45 15.17 27.20
CA LYS A 17 -6.99 15.61 25.87
C LYS A 17 -5.50 15.94 25.87
N ARG A 18 -5.02 16.62 26.90
CA ARG A 18 -3.59 16.90 27.07
C ARG A 18 -2.77 15.61 27.19
N SER A 19 -3.23 14.64 27.98
CA SER A 19 -2.57 13.35 28.14
C SER A 19 -2.45 12.61 26.82
N LEU A 20 -3.53 12.53 26.04
CA LEU A 20 -3.53 11.91 24.72
C LEU A 20 -2.56 12.59 23.75
N VAL A 21 -2.52 13.93 23.72
CA VAL A 21 -1.58 14.68 22.88
C VAL A 21 -0.13 14.41 23.27
N VAL A 22 0.18 14.40 24.59
CA VAL A 22 1.54 14.12 25.08
C VAL A 22 1.95 12.68 24.74
N GLU A 23 1.04 11.73 24.87
CA GLU A 23 1.28 10.33 24.48
C GLU A 23 1.54 10.22 22.99
N ALA A 24 0.69 10.82 22.14
CA ALA A 24 0.87 10.85 20.70
C ALA A 24 2.23 11.45 20.29
N LEU A 25 2.64 12.56 20.90
CA LEU A 25 3.95 13.18 20.64
C LEU A 25 5.13 12.26 20.97
N ARG A 26 5.05 11.45 22.03
CA ARG A 26 6.08 10.45 22.35
C ARG A 26 6.20 9.39 21.26
N TYR A 27 5.08 8.91 20.71
CA TYR A 27 5.08 7.97 19.58
C TYR A 27 5.68 8.62 18.33
N ILE A 28 5.27 9.84 18.00
CA ILE A 28 5.81 10.60 16.87
C ILE A 28 7.33 10.73 16.99
N GLN A 29 7.85 11.15 18.15
CA GLN A 29 9.29 11.27 18.37
C GLN A 29 10.02 9.92 18.25
N ARG A 30 9.40 8.84 18.74
CA ARG A 30 9.99 7.50 18.71
C ARG A 30 10.11 6.95 17.28
N PHE A 31 9.14 7.23 16.42
CA PHE A 31 9.05 6.67 15.06
C PHE A 31 9.48 7.66 13.97
N SER A 32 9.78 8.90 14.31
CA SER A 32 10.30 9.88 13.34
C SER A 32 11.59 9.36 12.70
N GLY A 33 11.67 9.47 11.36
CA GLY A 33 12.78 8.94 10.56
C GLY A 33 12.74 7.42 10.31
N THR A 34 11.82 6.70 10.96
CA THR A 34 11.71 5.24 10.77
C THR A 34 11.08 4.93 9.40
N CYS A 35 11.72 4.00 8.66
CA CYS A 35 11.11 3.43 7.46
C CYS A 35 10.07 2.36 7.88
N ALA A 36 8.85 2.48 7.38
CA ALA A 36 7.78 1.53 7.61
C ALA A 36 7.23 0.97 6.30
N VAL A 37 7.23 -0.36 6.18
CA VAL A 37 6.61 -1.04 5.05
C VAL A 37 5.16 -1.36 5.42
N ILE A 38 4.22 -0.84 4.62
CA ILE A 38 2.78 -0.94 4.86
C ILE A 38 2.16 -1.72 3.70
N LYS A 39 1.60 -2.89 4.00
CA LYS A 39 0.84 -3.65 2.99
C LYS A 39 -0.56 -3.04 2.89
N TYR A 40 -0.95 -2.69 1.66
CA TYR A 40 -2.28 -2.16 1.34
C TYR A 40 -3.01 -3.11 0.40
N GLY A 41 -4.12 -3.67 0.86
CA GLY A 41 -4.87 -4.68 0.10
C GLY A 41 -6.22 -5.03 0.73
N GLY A 42 -6.90 -6.00 0.15
CA GLY A 42 -8.18 -6.51 0.65
C GLY A 42 -9.29 -5.45 0.65
N ALA A 43 -10.13 -5.47 1.68
CA ALA A 43 -11.30 -4.57 1.82
C ALA A 43 -10.92 -3.09 1.76
N ALA A 44 -9.75 -2.71 2.26
CA ALA A 44 -9.27 -1.32 2.25
C ALA A 44 -9.07 -0.77 0.82
N MET A 45 -8.90 -1.63 -0.17
CA MET A 45 -8.78 -1.22 -1.59
C MET A 45 -10.13 -1.16 -2.32
N ILE A 46 -11.20 -1.68 -1.72
CA ILE A 46 -12.52 -1.76 -2.37
C ILE A 46 -13.44 -0.66 -1.84
N ASP A 47 -13.49 -0.51 -0.52
CA ASP A 47 -14.37 0.44 0.15
C ASP A 47 -13.84 1.89 0.02
N SER A 48 -14.70 2.80 -0.43
CA SER A 48 -14.32 4.19 -0.68
C SER A 48 -14.00 4.97 0.60
N ALA A 49 -14.67 4.67 1.71
CA ALA A 49 -14.43 5.32 3.00
C ALA A 49 -13.10 4.84 3.60
N LEU A 50 -12.82 3.54 3.51
CA LEU A 50 -11.54 2.98 3.94
C LEU A 50 -10.36 3.48 3.08
N LYS A 51 -10.55 3.64 1.77
CA LYS A 51 -9.56 4.28 0.88
C LYS A 51 -9.24 5.71 1.32
N ALA A 52 -10.25 6.49 1.65
CA ALA A 52 -10.07 7.88 2.08
C ALA A 52 -9.36 7.95 3.44
N SER A 53 -9.80 7.16 4.43
CA SER A 53 -9.19 7.10 5.76
C SER A 53 -7.73 6.68 5.67
N PHE A 54 -7.44 5.60 4.94
CA PHE A 54 -6.06 5.12 4.73
C PHE A 54 -5.14 6.20 4.16
N ALA A 55 -5.61 6.95 3.16
CA ALA A 55 -4.81 8.02 2.57
C ALA A 55 -4.55 9.16 3.56
N GLN A 56 -5.56 9.55 4.36
CA GLN A 56 -5.42 10.56 5.40
C GLN A 56 -4.42 10.13 6.48
N ASP A 57 -4.53 8.88 6.95
CA ASP A 57 -3.63 8.32 7.96
C ASP A 57 -2.17 8.29 7.48
N LEU A 58 -1.94 7.92 6.21
CA LEU A 58 -0.61 7.93 5.61
C LEU A 58 0.00 9.32 5.54
N VAL A 59 -0.78 10.32 5.12
CA VAL A 59 -0.31 11.71 5.06
C VAL A 59 0.03 12.21 6.45
N LEU A 60 -0.78 11.88 7.46
CA LEU A 60 -0.52 12.21 8.85
C LEU A 60 0.79 11.56 9.35
N LEU A 61 0.98 10.25 9.09
CA LEU A 61 2.18 9.52 9.47
C LEU A 61 3.44 10.08 8.80
N GLN A 62 3.37 10.42 7.50
CA GLN A 62 4.47 11.06 6.79
C GLN A 62 4.78 12.44 7.37
N SER A 63 3.76 13.25 7.68
CA SER A 63 3.91 14.57 8.31
C SER A 63 4.52 14.47 9.71
N ALA A 64 4.26 13.36 10.42
CA ALA A 64 4.87 13.04 11.71
C ALA A 64 6.34 12.56 11.60
N GLY A 65 6.88 12.48 10.37
CA GLY A 65 8.27 12.10 10.11
C GLY A 65 8.51 10.62 9.82
N LEU A 66 7.45 9.80 9.72
CA LEU A 66 7.58 8.41 9.25
C LEU A 66 7.92 8.41 7.75
N ARG A 67 8.73 7.44 7.32
CA ARG A 67 9.09 7.22 5.91
C ARG A 67 8.35 6.00 5.36
N PRO A 68 7.12 6.15 4.82
CA PRO A 68 6.30 5.02 4.42
C PRO A 68 6.72 4.47 3.06
N ILE A 69 6.79 3.14 2.98
CA ILE A 69 6.82 2.35 1.74
C ILE A 69 5.53 1.55 1.70
N ILE A 70 4.65 1.87 0.76
CA ILE A 70 3.37 1.20 0.62
C ILE A 70 3.50 0.13 -0.45
N VAL A 71 3.19 -1.10 -0.08
CA VAL A 71 3.13 -2.24 -1.00
C VAL A 71 1.67 -2.58 -1.23
N HIS A 72 1.18 -2.39 -2.44
CA HIS A 72 -0.21 -2.67 -2.76
C HIS A 72 -0.36 -3.84 -3.73
N GLY A 73 -1.47 -4.55 -3.60
CA GLY A 73 -1.95 -5.53 -4.56
C GLY A 73 -2.98 -4.94 -5.53
N GLY A 74 -3.76 -5.79 -6.16
CA GLY A 74 -4.80 -5.36 -7.11
C GLY A 74 -5.63 -6.50 -7.68
N GLY A 75 -5.63 -7.66 -7.02
CA GLY A 75 -6.29 -8.87 -7.51
C GLY A 75 -7.72 -8.67 -8.01
N PRO A 76 -8.61 -8.02 -7.24
CA PRO A 76 -9.98 -7.76 -7.69
C PRO A 76 -10.06 -6.91 -8.96
N GLU A 77 -9.18 -5.91 -9.11
CA GLU A 77 -9.18 -5.04 -10.29
C GLU A 77 -8.57 -5.74 -11.51
N ILE A 78 -7.55 -6.57 -11.29
CA ILE A 78 -6.98 -7.44 -12.32
C ILE A 78 -8.06 -8.39 -12.85
N SER A 79 -8.74 -9.16 -11.97
CA SER A 79 -9.81 -10.07 -12.37
C SER A 79 -10.90 -9.36 -13.15
N ARG A 80 -11.39 -8.22 -12.64
CA ARG A 80 -12.42 -7.42 -13.33
C ARG A 80 -11.98 -6.96 -14.72
N THR A 81 -10.70 -6.62 -14.89
CA THR A 81 -10.16 -6.16 -16.18
C THR A 81 -10.02 -7.32 -17.14
N LEU A 82 -9.49 -8.47 -16.69
CA LEU A 82 -9.39 -9.69 -17.49
C LEU A 82 -10.79 -10.14 -17.98
N ASP A 83 -11.78 -10.18 -17.08
CA ASP A 83 -13.15 -10.54 -17.41
C ASP A 83 -13.74 -9.62 -18.49
N ARG A 84 -13.51 -8.31 -18.40
CA ARG A 84 -13.94 -7.34 -19.41
C ARG A 84 -13.26 -7.52 -20.77
N MET A 85 -12.06 -8.07 -20.77
CA MET A 85 -11.31 -8.41 -22.00
C MET A 85 -11.63 -9.80 -22.52
N GLY A 86 -12.59 -10.50 -21.90
CA GLY A 86 -13.02 -11.86 -22.28
C GLY A 86 -12.04 -12.95 -21.89
N GLN A 87 -11.12 -12.65 -20.95
CA GLN A 87 -10.17 -13.62 -20.43
C GLN A 87 -10.60 -14.08 -19.04
N THR A 88 -10.43 -15.38 -18.78
CA THR A 88 -10.75 -15.99 -17.47
C THR A 88 -9.50 -16.15 -16.62
N SER A 89 -9.56 -15.69 -15.38
CA SER A 89 -8.49 -15.90 -14.42
C SER A 89 -8.52 -17.31 -13.84
N GLU A 90 -7.44 -18.04 -13.98
CA GLU A 90 -7.26 -19.33 -13.30
C GLU A 90 -6.36 -19.17 -12.08
N PHE A 91 -6.67 -19.92 -11.02
CA PHE A 91 -5.89 -19.94 -9.78
C PHE A 91 -5.49 -21.36 -9.41
N PHE A 92 -4.28 -21.50 -8.89
CA PHE A 92 -3.78 -22.74 -8.33
C PHE A 92 -3.14 -22.47 -6.96
N GLU A 93 -3.61 -23.13 -5.92
CA GLU A 93 -3.18 -22.93 -4.52
C GLU A 93 -3.20 -21.44 -4.08
N GLY A 94 -4.19 -20.67 -4.56
CA GLY A 94 -4.33 -19.24 -4.26
C GLY A 94 -3.43 -18.32 -5.06
N GLN A 95 -2.64 -18.85 -5.99
CA GLN A 95 -1.81 -18.07 -6.91
C GLN A 95 -2.45 -18.04 -8.30
N ARG A 96 -2.43 -16.86 -8.94
CA ARG A 96 -2.93 -16.71 -10.31
C ARG A 96 -1.98 -17.38 -11.28
N ILE A 97 -2.51 -18.22 -12.16
CA ILE A 97 -1.77 -18.70 -13.31
C ILE A 97 -1.72 -17.52 -14.30
N THR A 98 -0.51 -17.05 -14.60
CA THR A 98 -0.33 -15.81 -15.36
C THR A 98 0.40 -16.09 -16.65
N GLY A 99 -0.33 -16.12 -17.75
CA GLY A 99 0.20 -16.27 -19.09
C GLY A 99 0.89 -15.01 -19.61
N GLU A 100 1.44 -15.06 -20.84
CA GLU A 100 2.13 -13.91 -21.45
C GLU A 100 1.19 -12.71 -21.70
N GLU A 101 -0.02 -12.96 -22.14
CA GLU A 101 -1.05 -11.93 -22.32
C GLU A 101 -1.51 -11.38 -20.98
N ASP A 102 -1.74 -12.26 -19.99
CA ASP A 102 -2.22 -11.87 -18.66
C ASP A 102 -1.22 -10.97 -17.94
N VAL A 103 0.09 -11.28 -18.02
CA VAL A 103 1.12 -10.47 -17.33
C VAL A 103 1.15 -9.03 -17.83
N ARG A 104 0.86 -8.79 -19.11
CA ARG A 104 0.76 -7.43 -19.68
C ARG A 104 -0.44 -6.68 -19.11
N ILE A 105 -1.57 -7.37 -18.97
CA ILE A 105 -2.79 -6.78 -18.38
C ILE A 105 -2.57 -6.54 -16.89
N VAL A 106 -1.98 -7.49 -16.17
CA VAL A 106 -1.63 -7.34 -14.75
C VAL A 106 -0.73 -6.12 -14.54
N GLU A 107 0.32 -5.98 -15.34
CA GLU A 107 1.22 -4.82 -15.27
C GLU A 107 0.47 -3.51 -15.53
N MET A 108 -0.33 -3.45 -16.60
CA MET A 108 -1.12 -2.26 -16.94
C MET A 108 -2.09 -1.86 -15.83
N VAL A 109 -2.77 -2.83 -15.22
CA VAL A 109 -3.72 -2.57 -14.13
C VAL A 109 -3.00 -2.12 -12.88
N LEU A 110 -1.96 -2.82 -12.47
CA LEU A 110 -1.24 -2.50 -11.23
C LEU A 110 -0.53 -1.16 -11.31
N THR A 111 0.24 -0.91 -12.37
CA THR A 111 1.05 0.31 -12.49
C THR A 111 0.23 1.49 -12.98
N GLY A 112 -0.60 1.30 -14.03
CA GLY A 112 -1.32 2.37 -14.68
C GLY A 112 -2.60 2.78 -13.97
N ARG A 113 -3.32 1.84 -13.34
CA ARG A 113 -4.62 2.14 -12.73
C ARG A 113 -4.53 2.21 -11.21
N VAL A 114 -4.16 1.10 -10.55
CA VAL A 114 -4.22 1.02 -9.09
C VAL A 114 -3.18 1.94 -8.46
N ASN A 115 -1.92 1.82 -8.85
CA ASN A 115 -0.83 2.63 -8.32
C ASN A 115 -1.10 4.13 -8.53
N THR A 116 -1.47 4.53 -9.74
CA THR A 116 -1.73 5.93 -10.09
C THR A 116 -2.92 6.51 -9.32
N GLU A 117 -3.99 5.72 -9.07
CA GLU A 117 -5.13 6.14 -8.26
C GLU A 117 -4.69 6.48 -6.82
N ILE A 118 -3.89 5.60 -6.20
CA ILE A 118 -3.44 5.79 -4.82
C ILE A 118 -2.48 6.99 -4.73
N VAL A 119 -1.49 7.07 -5.62
CA VAL A 119 -0.55 8.22 -5.70
C VAL A 119 -1.30 9.53 -5.86
N GLY A 120 -2.28 9.58 -6.77
CA GLY A 120 -3.10 10.77 -6.99
C GLY A 120 -3.83 11.22 -5.73
N ARG A 121 -4.43 10.29 -4.98
CA ARG A 121 -5.11 10.58 -3.71
C ARG A 121 -4.16 11.14 -2.65
N LEU A 122 -2.98 10.54 -2.50
CA LEU A 122 -1.98 10.99 -1.53
C LEU A 122 -1.48 12.40 -1.86
N ASN A 123 -1.18 12.67 -3.13
CA ASN A 123 -0.70 13.97 -3.56
C ASN A 123 -1.76 15.08 -3.42
N VAL A 124 -3.05 14.77 -3.67
CA VAL A 124 -4.17 15.71 -3.42
C VAL A 124 -4.28 16.07 -1.94
N LEU A 125 -3.97 15.14 -1.04
CA LEU A 125 -3.96 15.37 0.41
C LEU A 125 -2.68 16.03 0.94
N GLY A 126 -1.73 16.37 0.06
CA GLY A 126 -0.51 17.09 0.40
C GLY A 126 0.72 16.24 0.67
N ALA A 127 0.65 14.92 0.50
CA ALA A 127 1.84 14.08 0.51
C ALA A 127 2.70 14.33 -0.74
N MET A 128 4.00 14.08 -0.65
CA MET A 128 4.86 13.90 -1.81
C MET A 128 5.00 12.40 -2.07
N ALA A 129 4.15 11.85 -2.93
CA ALA A 129 4.10 10.42 -3.22
C ALA A 129 4.43 10.12 -4.68
N ILE A 130 5.19 9.06 -4.92
CA ILE A 130 5.46 8.51 -6.25
C ILE A 130 5.12 7.02 -6.30
N GLY A 131 4.71 6.57 -7.49
CA GLY A 131 4.48 5.16 -7.78
C GLY A 131 5.67 4.55 -8.50
N LEU A 132 6.03 3.34 -8.10
CA LEU A 132 7.12 2.57 -8.64
C LEU A 132 6.64 1.19 -9.07
N SER A 133 7.24 0.65 -10.10
CA SER A 133 7.17 -0.77 -10.47
C SER A 133 8.51 -1.45 -10.21
N GLY A 134 8.53 -2.78 -10.21
CA GLY A 134 9.78 -3.53 -10.09
C GLY A 134 10.79 -3.26 -11.21
N LYS A 135 10.33 -2.73 -12.36
CA LYS A 135 11.17 -2.40 -13.51
C LYS A 135 11.91 -1.07 -13.35
N ASP A 136 11.35 -0.12 -12.57
CA ASP A 136 11.93 1.21 -12.39
C ASP A 136 13.30 1.12 -11.70
N ALA A 137 14.30 1.71 -12.28
CA ALA A 137 15.70 1.66 -11.81
C ALA A 137 16.18 0.22 -11.48
N ARG A 138 15.61 -0.80 -12.12
CA ARG A 138 15.85 -2.21 -11.79
C ARG A 138 15.59 -2.50 -10.32
N LEU A 139 14.49 -1.95 -9.79
CA LEU A 139 14.15 -2.04 -8.37
C LEU A 139 14.07 -3.48 -7.89
N LEU A 140 13.47 -4.37 -8.69
CA LEU A 140 13.44 -5.79 -8.40
C LEU A 140 14.02 -6.61 -9.55
N ARG A 141 14.80 -7.61 -9.19
CA ARG A 141 15.13 -8.72 -10.07
C ARG A 141 14.47 -9.98 -9.53
N ALA A 142 13.80 -10.70 -10.41
CA ALA A 142 13.11 -11.93 -10.07
C ALA A 142 13.55 -13.04 -11.02
N LYS A 143 13.53 -14.26 -10.50
CA LYS A 143 13.72 -15.50 -11.26
C LYS A 143 12.39 -16.23 -11.33
N LYS A 144 12.06 -16.76 -12.51
CA LYS A 144 10.86 -17.58 -12.68
C LYS A 144 10.89 -18.78 -11.71
N ILE A 145 9.77 -19.07 -11.09
CA ILE A 145 9.58 -20.29 -10.30
C ILE A 145 9.39 -21.44 -11.25
N GLU A 146 10.31 -22.39 -11.23
CA GLU A 146 10.16 -23.62 -12.00
C GLU A 146 9.16 -24.54 -11.31
N PRO A 147 8.23 -25.15 -12.05
CA PRO A 147 7.25 -26.05 -11.46
C PRO A 147 7.94 -27.29 -10.88
N LEU A 148 7.59 -27.64 -9.66
CA LEU A 148 8.01 -28.91 -9.05
C LEU A 148 7.40 -30.09 -9.82
N PRO A 149 8.05 -31.27 -9.81
CA PRO A 149 7.50 -32.47 -10.44
C PRO A 149 6.06 -32.75 -9.97
N GLY A 150 5.12 -32.83 -10.92
CA GLY A 150 3.69 -33.03 -10.65
C GLY A 150 2.91 -31.77 -10.25
N LYS A 151 3.54 -30.59 -10.17
CA LYS A 151 2.86 -29.29 -9.97
C LYS A 151 2.67 -28.56 -11.29
N ARG A 152 1.65 -27.69 -11.32
CA ARG A 152 1.28 -26.89 -12.50
C ARG A 152 2.26 -25.71 -12.67
N ASP A 153 2.64 -25.41 -13.93
CA ASP A 153 3.38 -24.17 -14.25
C ASP A 153 2.46 -22.97 -14.00
N LEU A 154 2.92 -22.03 -13.21
CA LEU A 154 2.19 -20.80 -12.88
C LEU A 154 2.44 -19.69 -13.91
N GLY A 155 3.28 -19.92 -14.92
CA GLY A 155 3.63 -18.95 -15.95
C GLY A 155 4.59 -17.87 -15.43
N PHE A 156 4.22 -16.59 -15.58
CA PHE A 156 5.03 -15.44 -15.18
C PHE A 156 4.96 -15.16 -13.68
N VAL A 157 5.27 -16.17 -12.86
CA VAL A 157 5.40 -16.06 -11.40
C VAL A 157 6.86 -16.31 -11.03
N GLY A 158 7.40 -15.49 -10.15
CA GLY A 158 8.82 -15.52 -9.82
C GLY A 158 9.11 -15.25 -8.35
N GLU A 159 10.32 -15.60 -7.95
CA GLU A 159 10.91 -15.26 -6.66
C GLU A 159 11.86 -14.07 -6.83
N ILE A 160 11.87 -13.16 -5.84
CA ILE A 160 12.75 -12.00 -5.86
C ILE A 160 14.18 -12.45 -5.51
N GLU A 161 15.13 -12.19 -6.42
CA GLU A 161 16.56 -12.46 -6.20
C GLU A 161 17.30 -11.27 -5.59
N SER A 162 16.93 -10.04 -5.99
CA SER A 162 17.58 -8.83 -5.48
C SER A 162 16.69 -7.62 -5.56
N VAL A 163 16.95 -6.68 -4.67
CA VAL A 163 16.25 -5.38 -4.57
C VAL A 163 17.28 -4.25 -4.63
N ASN A 164 17.02 -3.22 -5.44
CA ASN A 164 17.84 -2.01 -5.48
C ASN A 164 17.49 -1.10 -4.28
N THR A 165 18.04 -1.43 -3.12
CA THR A 165 17.79 -0.68 -1.88
C THR A 165 18.36 0.72 -1.90
N ASP A 166 19.46 0.96 -2.63
CA ASP A 166 20.09 2.27 -2.73
C ASP A 166 19.15 3.29 -3.41
N PHE A 167 18.42 2.83 -4.43
CA PHE A 167 17.41 3.67 -5.08
C PHE A 167 16.26 4.00 -4.15
N LEU A 168 15.77 3.02 -3.38
CA LEU A 168 14.73 3.28 -2.38
C LEU A 168 15.19 4.27 -1.32
N GLN A 169 16.40 4.09 -0.79
CA GLN A 169 16.98 4.97 0.22
C GLN A 169 17.12 6.41 -0.29
N LEU A 170 17.61 6.58 -1.52
CA LEU A 170 17.71 7.89 -2.16
C LEU A 170 16.37 8.67 -2.16
N LEU A 171 15.26 7.96 -2.47
CA LEU A 171 13.95 8.57 -2.51
C LEU A 171 13.39 8.84 -1.09
N LEU A 172 13.60 7.93 -0.16
CA LEU A 172 13.20 8.09 1.25
C LEU A 172 13.92 9.25 1.92
N ASP A 173 15.19 9.50 1.59
CA ASP A 173 15.96 10.63 2.10
C ASP A 173 15.45 12.00 1.60
N LYS A 174 14.66 11.99 0.51
CA LYS A 174 13.92 13.16 0.02
C LYS A 174 12.52 13.28 0.62
N ASN A 175 12.20 12.47 1.65
CA ASN A 175 10.88 12.41 2.29
C ASN A 175 9.74 12.11 1.30
N ILE A 176 10.03 11.28 0.29
CA ILE A 176 9.04 10.85 -0.70
C ILE A 176 8.34 9.59 -0.16
N CYS A 177 7.02 9.61 -0.14
CA CYS A 177 6.20 8.42 0.12
C CYS A 177 6.26 7.49 -1.10
N LEU A 178 6.76 6.28 -0.90
CA LEU A 178 6.92 5.33 -1.99
C LEU A 178 5.72 4.41 -2.09
N LEU A 179 5.10 4.35 -3.25
CA LEU A 179 4.13 3.34 -3.59
C LEU A 179 4.76 2.32 -4.53
N TYR A 180 4.66 1.07 -4.15
CA TYR A 180 5.23 -0.01 -4.90
C TYR A 180 4.17 -1.08 -5.20
N THR A 181 4.12 -1.51 -6.47
CA THR A 181 3.29 -2.65 -6.84
C THR A 181 4.08 -3.93 -6.60
N SER A 182 3.63 -4.77 -5.69
CA SER A 182 4.13 -6.14 -5.65
C SER A 182 3.26 -7.00 -6.57
N PRO A 183 3.81 -7.62 -7.59
CA PRO A 183 3.18 -8.78 -8.19
C PRO A 183 3.25 -9.89 -7.15
N SER A 184 2.38 -9.80 -6.12
CA SER A 184 2.26 -10.88 -5.16
C SER A 184 1.56 -12.03 -5.85
N PRO A 185 2.08 -13.25 -5.80
CA PRO A 185 1.41 -14.41 -6.37
C PRO A 185 0.10 -14.78 -5.64
N ARG A 186 -0.31 -14.02 -4.63
CA ARG A 186 -1.49 -14.26 -3.81
C ARG A 186 -2.59 -13.20 -3.96
N ASP A 187 -2.45 -12.27 -4.88
CA ASP A 187 -3.47 -11.24 -5.14
C ASP A 187 -4.36 -11.59 -6.32
#